data_94b74d35af72c939ec5c4c6e14585ca1
#
_entry.id   94b74d35af72c939ec5c4c6e14585ca1
#
_cell.length_a   1.000
_cell.length_b   1.000
_cell.length_c   1.000
_cell.angle_alpha   90.00
_cell.angle_beta   90.00
_cell.angle_gamma   90.00
#
_symmetry.space_group_name_H-M   'P 1'
#
loop_
_entity.id
_entity.type
_entity.pdbx_description
1 polymer ?
#
loop_
_entity_poly.entity_id
_entity_poly.type
_entity_poly.pdbx_seq_one_letter_code
_entity_poly.pdbx_strand_id
1 'polypeptide(L)'
;MSLRPFRDIKRRKTKVINVGNVKIGGDNPISVQSMTNTLTTDVKATIKQINDIAEEGADIVRVSCPDEDSSKALKEIIKHVSIPVVADIHFHYKRAIEAAENGASCLRINPGNIGDETKIHEVLKAAKNNNCSIRIGVNAGSLEKDILEEFKEPCPEALVKSALRNINILEDKNFLNFKISVKSSDVFLSIAAYRQLSKVIDYPLHLGITEAGSFVSGSIKSSIGLGSLLMDGIGDTIRISLSDNPTQEVKIGNEILKSLNLRNRGVKIISCPSCARQAFQVIDTVKILEEKLAHIKTPITLSIIGCVVNGPGEAAMTDIGITGGGKGNNMLYLSGVQNEKVLTDDIINKVVSEVEKKASELEN
;
A
#
# COMPACT_ATOMS: atom_id res chain seq x y z
N MET A 1 7.60 -24.79 -11.96
CA MET A 1 6.40 -24.18 -12.58
C MET A 1 5.33 -24.17 -11.50
N SER A 2 4.62 -23.05 -11.33
CA SER A 2 3.50 -22.97 -10.40
C SER A 2 2.41 -23.99 -10.78
N LEU A 3 1.86 -24.69 -9.78
CA LEU A 3 0.71 -25.58 -9.98
C LEU A 3 -0.57 -24.79 -10.36
N ARG A 4 -0.53 -23.47 -10.25
CA ARG A 4 -1.66 -22.56 -10.50
C ARG A 4 -1.19 -21.33 -11.29
N PRO A 5 -0.79 -21.49 -12.57
CA PRO A 5 -0.19 -20.43 -13.37
C PRO A 5 -1.14 -19.23 -13.60
N PHE A 6 -2.46 -19.43 -13.43
CA PHE A 6 -3.46 -18.34 -13.49
C PHE A 6 -3.39 -17.39 -12.30
N ARG A 7 -2.60 -17.70 -11.25
CA ARG A 7 -2.34 -16.81 -10.10
C ARG A 7 -1.04 -16.04 -10.21
N ASP A 8 -0.22 -16.33 -11.22
CA ASP A 8 1.12 -15.76 -11.35
C ASP A 8 1.04 -14.42 -12.07
N ILE A 9 1.27 -13.34 -11.33
CA ILE A 9 1.34 -11.99 -11.88
C ILE A 9 2.79 -11.73 -12.32
N LYS A 10 3.00 -11.52 -13.62
CA LYS A 10 4.31 -11.15 -14.17
C LYS A 10 4.51 -9.64 -13.96
N ARG A 11 5.25 -9.28 -12.95
CA ARG A 11 5.56 -7.87 -12.67
C ARG A 11 6.43 -7.26 -13.77
N ARG A 12 6.13 -6.01 -14.12
CA ARG A 12 6.96 -5.20 -15.02
C ARG A 12 8.35 -5.03 -14.40
N LYS A 13 9.41 -5.23 -15.19
CA LYS A 13 10.77 -4.97 -14.75
C LYS A 13 10.99 -3.45 -14.64
N THR A 14 11.44 -3.00 -13.49
CA THR A 14 11.71 -1.60 -13.20
C THR A 14 13.10 -1.42 -12.60
N LYS A 15 13.66 -0.22 -12.74
CA LYS A 15 14.85 0.19 -11.99
C LYS A 15 14.58 0.09 -10.49
N VAL A 16 15.62 -0.17 -9.71
CA VAL A 16 15.52 -0.18 -8.25
C VAL A 16 15.97 1.18 -7.73
N ILE A 17 15.15 1.78 -6.86
CA ILE A 17 15.48 2.99 -6.12
C ILE A 17 15.39 2.72 -4.62
N ASN A 18 15.97 3.60 -3.80
CA ASN A 18 15.91 3.50 -2.35
C ASN A 18 15.11 4.66 -1.75
N VAL A 19 14.22 4.34 -0.81
CA VAL A 19 13.58 5.30 0.08
C VAL A 19 14.03 4.96 1.50
N GLY A 20 15.09 5.60 1.95
CA GLY A 20 15.80 5.16 3.16
C GLY A 20 16.28 3.70 3.01
N ASN A 21 15.86 2.84 3.92
CA ASN A 21 16.15 1.40 3.92
C ASN A 21 15.17 0.55 3.07
N VAL A 22 14.15 1.15 2.49
CA VAL A 22 13.15 0.45 1.66
C VAL A 22 13.54 0.50 0.19
N LYS A 23 13.81 -0.67 -0.40
CA LYS A 23 14.04 -0.82 -1.85
C LYS A 23 12.72 -0.88 -2.60
N ILE A 24 12.59 -0.10 -3.68
CA ILE A 24 11.40 0.00 -4.51
C ILE A 24 11.75 -0.31 -5.95
N GLY A 25 10.95 -1.12 -6.61
CA GLY A 25 11.18 -1.56 -8.00
C GLY A 25 11.91 -2.89 -8.10
N GLY A 26 12.14 -3.36 -9.31
CA GLY A 26 12.67 -4.68 -9.59
C GLY A 26 11.78 -5.80 -9.01
N ASP A 27 12.40 -6.78 -8.41
CA ASP A 27 11.71 -7.90 -7.77
C ASP A 27 11.41 -7.66 -6.27
N ASN A 28 11.70 -6.43 -5.76
CA ASN A 28 11.43 -6.12 -4.37
C ASN A 28 9.92 -6.12 -4.07
N PRO A 29 9.50 -6.40 -2.83
CA PRO A 29 8.10 -6.37 -2.44
C PRO A 29 7.45 -5.01 -2.73
N ILE A 30 6.18 -5.03 -3.11
CA ILE A 30 5.41 -3.80 -3.31
C ILE A 30 5.18 -3.15 -1.94
N SER A 31 5.65 -1.93 -1.77
CA SER A 31 5.56 -1.22 -0.50
C SER A 31 4.22 -0.50 -0.34
N VAL A 32 3.71 -0.50 0.88
CA VAL A 32 2.51 0.25 1.28
C VAL A 32 2.93 1.55 1.95
N GLN A 33 2.44 2.67 1.43
CA GLN A 33 2.66 3.99 1.98
C GLN A 33 1.33 4.57 2.46
N SER A 34 1.35 5.27 3.62
CA SER A 34 0.26 6.14 4.05
C SER A 34 0.75 7.57 4.26
N MET A 35 -0.08 8.45 4.79
CA MET A 35 0.25 9.85 5.04
C MET A 35 -0.39 10.31 6.34
N THR A 36 0.36 11.09 7.13
CA THR A 36 -0.19 11.74 8.32
C THR A 36 -1.22 12.81 7.95
N ASN A 37 -2.21 12.99 8.83
CA ASN A 37 -3.18 14.07 8.76
C ASN A 37 -3.08 15.03 9.98
N THR A 38 -2.06 14.84 10.83
CA THR A 38 -1.70 15.77 11.90
C THR A 38 -1.00 17.01 11.35
N LEU A 39 -1.03 18.11 12.09
CA LEU A 39 -0.15 19.24 11.81
C LEU A 39 1.30 18.80 12.05
N THR A 40 2.15 18.99 11.05
CA THR A 40 3.57 18.55 11.13
C THR A 40 4.32 19.24 12.28
N THR A 41 3.95 20.45 12.61
CA THR A 41 4.47 21.23 13.76
C THR A 41 4.06 20.66 15.12
N ASP A 42 2.99 19.85 15.18
CA ASP A 42 2.71 19.03 16.34
C ASP A 42 3.51 17.71 16.26
N VAL A 43 4.78 17.82 16.66
CA VAL A 43 5.76 16.75 16.59
C VAL A 43 5.30 15.50 17.33
N LYS A 44 4.72 15.64 18.53
CA LYS A 44 4.28 14.50 19.35
C LYS A 44 3.12 13.74 18.70
N ALA A 45 2.10 14.46 18.24
CA ALA A 45 0.95 13.85 17.56
C ALA A 45 1.39 13.18 16.25
N THR A 46 2.30 13.81 15.50
CA THR A 46 2.80 13.28 14.23
C THR A 46 3.64 12.01 14.44
N ILE A 47 4.54 11.98 15.43
CA ILE A 47 5.31 10.78 15.78
C ILE A 47 4.37 9.64 16.18
N LYS A 48 3.41 9.91 17.07
CA LYS A 48 2.43 8.91 17.48
C LYS A 48 1.70 8.33 16.27
N GLN A 49 1.17 9.17 15.41
CA GLN A 49 0.42 8.72 14.22
C GLN A 49 1.30 7.93 13.24
N ILE A 50 2.57 8.31 13.06
CA ILE A 50 3.51 7.54 12.23
C ILE A 50 3.76 6.15 12.82
N ASN A 51 3.91 6.04 14.14
CA ASN A 51 4.09 4.75 14.79
C ASN A 51 2.84 3.89 14.67
N ASP A 52 1.64 4.44 14.87
CA ASP A 52 0.36 3.73 14.65
C ASP A 52 0.26 3.22 13.19
N ILE A 53 0.65 4.02 12.22
CA ILE A 53 0.72 3.68 10.78
C ILE A 53 1.74 2.56 10.52
N ALA A 54 2.91 2.61 11.17
CA ALA A 54 3.96 1.60 11.02
C ALA A 54 3.57 0.26 11.63
N GLU A 55 2.94 0.27 12.81
CA GLU A 55 2.43 -0.94 13.49
C GLU A 55 1.38 -1.65 12.63
N GLU A 56 0.52 -0.90 11.93
CA GLU A 56 -0.45 -1.46 10.99
C GLU A 56 0.21 -2.09 9.76
N GLY A 57 1.48 -1.77 9.49
CA GLY A 57 2.29 -2.40 8.45
C GLY A 57 2.55 -1.56 7.23
N ALA A 58 2.53 -0.25 7.35
CA ALA A 58 3.10 0.61 6.34
C ALA A 58 4.63 0.47 6.30
N ASP A 59 5.19 0.54 5.10
CA ASP A 59 6.64 0.51 4.89
C ASP A 59 7.24 1.91 4.84
N ILE A 60 6.42 2.91 4.48
CA ILE A 60 6.82 4.29 4.24
C ILE A 60 5.69 5.21 4.69
N VAL A 61 6.02 6.36 5.26
CA VAL A 61 5.04 7.39 5.59
C VAL A 61 5.34 8.70 4.87
N ARG A 62 4.30 9.43 4.47
CA ARG A 62 4.42 10.79 3.93
C ARG A 62 3.94 11.80 4.95
N VAL A 63 4.69 12.89 5.09
CA VAL A 63 4.40 14.01 5.99
C VAL A 63 4.36 15.29 5.18
N SER A 64 3.37 16.14 5.41
CA SER A 64 3.25 17.44 4.74
C SER A 64 4.34 18.40 5.20
N CYS A 65 4.95 19.12 4.28
CA CYS A 65 5.99 20.10 4.59
C CYS A 65 5.73 21.42 3.84
N PRO A 66 4.67 22.18 4.25
CA PRO A 66 4.25 23.39 3.54
C PRO A 66 5.13 24.59 3.83
N ASP A 67 5.75 24.67 5.01
CA ASP A 67 6.46 25.83 5.54
C ASP A 67 7.76 25.48 6.26
N GLU A 68 8.45 26.48 6.76
CA GLU A 68 9.74 26.36 7.43
C GLU A 68 9.64 25.66 8.78
N ASP A 69 8.59 25.90 9.53
CA ASP A 69 8.40 25.27 10.84
C ASP A 69 8.14 23.78 10.69
N SER A 70 7.38 23.40 9.66
CA SER A 70 7.18 21.99 9.28
C SER A 70 8.50 21.32 8.86
N SER A 71 9.35 22.00 8.08
CA SER A 71 10.65 21.43 7.68
C SER A 71 11.59 21.27 8.88
N LYS A 72 11.60 22.18 9.84
CA LYS A 72 12.36 22.06 11.10
C LYS A 72 11.85 20.90 11.97
N ALA A 73 10.51 20.75 12.05
CA ALA A 73 9.88 19.68 12.82
C ALA A 73 10.27 18.27 12.29
N LEU A 74 10.49 18.11 10.97
CA LEU A 74 10.88 16.83 10.38
C LEU A 74 12.11 16.23 11.03
N LYS A 75 13.11 17.05 11.41
CA LYS A 75 14.35 16.57 12.04
C LYS A 75 14.09 15.79 13.33
N GLU A 76 13.15 16.27 14.14
CA GLU A 76 12.80 15.62 15.39
C GLU A 76 11.86 14.43 15.16
N ILE A 77 10.92 14.54 14.24
CA ILE A 77 10.01 13.46 13.87
C ILE A 77 10.83 12.25 13.39
N ILE A 78 11.74 12.44 12.44
CA ILE A 78 12.51 11.36 11.80
C ILE A 78 13.38 10.59 12.81
N LYS A 79 13.87 11.23 13.85
CA LYS A 79 14.64 10.56 14.91
C LYS A 79 13.85 9.55 15.74
N HIS A 80 12.54 9.72 15.81
CA HIS A 80 11.67 8.94 16.71
C HIS A 80 10.72 7.98 16.00
N VAL A 81 10.93 7.79 14.68
CA VAL A 81 10.11 6.87 13.87
C VAL A 81 10.98 5.81 13.20
N SER A 82 10.41 4.62 13.00
CA SER A 82 11.14 3.46 12.47
C SER A 82 11.07 3.30 10.95
N ILE A 83 10.08 3.93 10.30
CA ILE A 83 9.87 3.83 8.85
C ILE A 83 10.32 5.11 8.13
N PRO A 84 10.80 5.01 6.88
CA PRO A 84 11.24 6.16 6.09
C PRO A 84 10.15 7.21 5.90
N VAL A 85 10.55 8.48 6.03
CA VAL A 85 9.65 9.63 5.87
C VAL A 85 9.83 10.26 4.48
N VAL A 86 8.71 10.46 3.79
CA VAL A 86 8.59 11.23 2.55
C VAL A 86 8.12 12.63 2.89
N ALA A 87 8.87 13.67 2.60
CA ALA A 87 8.45 15.05 2.73
C ALA A 87 7.61 15.48 1.51
N ASP A 88 6.40 15.94 1.75
CA ASP A 88 5.48 16.41 0.70
C ASP A 88 5.58 17.91 0.51
N ILE A 89 6.20 18.31 -0.60
CA ILE A 89 6.51 19.70 -0.91
C ILE A 89 5.87 20.08 -2.24
N HIS A 90 5.14 21.21 -2.27
CA HIS A 90 4.39 21.62 -3.45
C HIS A 90 5.07 22.75 -4.24
N PHE A 91 5.50 23.84 -3.57
CA PHE A 91 5.86 25.06 -4.27
C PHE A 91 7.22 25.67 -3.89
N HIS A 92 7.79 25.30 -2.74
CA HIS A 92 8.96 25.99 -2.20
C HIS A 92 10.21 25.11 -2.26
N TYR A 93 11.11 25.39 -3.20
CA TYR A 93 12.35 24.65 -3.37
C TYR A 93 13.22 24.62 -2.09
N LYS A 94 13.24 25.72 -1.30
CA LYS A 94 13.96 25.76 -0.01
C LYS A 94 13.46 24.71 0.97
N ARG A 95 12.14 24.47 1.02
CA ARG A 95 11.56 23.39 1.88
C ARG A 95 12.02 22.01 1.43
N ALA A 96 12.23 21.82 0.14
CA ALA A 96 12.78 20.56 -0.38
C ALA A 96 14.22 20.35 0.07
N ILE A 97 15.05 21.38 0.01
CA ILE A 97 16.44 21.36 0.47
C ILE A 97 16.50 21.05 1.97
N GLU A 98 15.79 21.83 2.77
CA GLU A 98 15.73 21.65 4.22
C GLU A 98 15.21 20.27 4.64
N ALA A 99 14.18 19.76 3.97
CA ALA A 99 13.65 18.44 4.25
C ALA A 99 14.70 17.34 3.98
N ALA A 100 15.44 17.43 2.87
CA ALA A 100 16.53 16.50 2.57
C ALA A 100 17.63 16.58 3.64
N GLU A 101 18.06 17.78 4.03
CA GLU A 101 19.08 18.03 5.05
C GLU A 101 18.64 17.57 6.45
N ASN A 102 17.33 17.64 6.74
CA ASN A 102 16.74 17.15 7.98
C ASN A 102 16.49 15.63 8.00
N GLY A 103 16.88 14.90 6.94
CA GLY A 103 16.89 13.45 6.91
C GLY A 103 15.67 12.80 6.24
N ALA A 104 14.84 13.55 5.51
CA ALA A 104 13.78 12.96 4.70
C ALA A 104 14.37 11.96 3.70
N SER A 105 13.78 10.77 3.61
CA SER A 105 14.24 9.70 2.73
C SER A 105 13.76 9.85 1.29
N CYS A 106 12.74 10.67 1.06
CA CYS A 106 12.21 10.97 -0.26
C CYS A 106 11.51 12.35 -0.24
N LEU A 107 11.67 13.11 -1.33
CA LEU A 107 10.92 14.34 -1.58
C LEU A 107 9.80 14.05 -2.56
N ARG A 108 8.56 14.38 -2.21
CA ARG A 108 7.48 14.42 -3.20
C ARG A 108 7.40 15.83 -3.75
N ILE A 109 7.75 15.96 -5.01
CA ILE A 109 7.76 17.23 -5.74
C ILE A 109 7.31 17.03 -7.19
N ASN A 110 6.96 18.13 -7.85
CA ASN A 110 6.96 18.22 -9.31
C ASN A 110 8.09 19.17 -9.70
N PRO A 111 9.20 18.67 -10.29
CA PRO A 111 10.32 19.52 -10.68
C PRO A 111 9.91 20.73 -11.50
N GLY A 112 8.99 20.58 -12.45
CA GLY A 112 8.46 21.68 -13.26
C GLY A 112 7.70 22.77 -12.52
N ASN A 113 7.31 22.53 -11.25
CA ASN A 113 6.53 23.49 -10.44
C ASN A 113 7.34 24.08 -9.28
N ILE A 114 8.57 23.62 -9.05
CA ILE A 114 9.35 24.01 -7.87
C ILE A 114 10.20 25.26 -8.09
N GLY A 115 10.38 25.66 -9.33
CA GLY A 115 11.10 26.87 -9.71
C GLY A 115 11.85 26.74 -11.04
N ASP A 116 12.78 27.67 -11.25
CA ASP A 116 13.65 27.70 -12.41
C ASP A 116 14.73 26.58 -12.33
N GLU A 117 15.52 26.46 -13.40
CA GLU A 117 16.55 25.42 -13.54
C GLU A 117 17.60 25.46 -12.40
N THR A 118 17.96 26.67 -11.92
CA THR A 118 18.91 26.83 -10.83
C THR A 118 18.38 26.24 -9.53
N LYS A 119 17.12 26.54 -9.19
CA LYS A 119 16.46 26.02 -7.99
C LYS A 119 16.27 24.51 -8.04
N ILE A 120 15.90 23.97 -9.21
CA ILE A 120 15.85 22.51 -9.44
C ILE A 120 17.21 21.89 -9.18
N HIS A 121 18.28 22.49 -9.70
CA HIS A 121 19.64 22.00 -9.49
C HIS A 121 20.03 21.97 -8.00
N GLU A 122 19.70 23.02 -7.24
CA GLU A 122 19.96 23.06 -5.78
C GLU A 122 19.21 21.95 -5.04
N VAL A 123 17.94 21.70 -5.37
CA VAL A 123 17.15 20.61 -4.77
C VAL A 123 17.75 19.24 -5.09
N LEU A 124 18.13 19.01 -6.34
CA LEU A 124 18.75 17.74 -6.76
C LEU A 124 20.09 17.50 -6.09
N LYS A 125 20.89 18.57 -5.93
CA LYS A 125 22.17 18.52 -5.20
C LYS A 125 21.95 18.17 -3.73
N ALA A 126 21.00 18.81 -3.06
CA ALA A 126 20.65 18.47 -1.67
C ALA A 126 20.14 17.04 -1.54
N ALA A 127 19.26 16.61 -2.42
CA ALA A 127 18.74 15.24 -2.45
C ALA A 127 19.85 14.21 -2.64
N LYS A 128 20.77 14.44 -3.58
CA LYS A 128 21.92 13.55 -3.85
C LYS A 128 22.87 13.47 -2.66
N ASN A 129 23.21 14.62 -2.05
CA ASN A 129 24.13 14.68 -0.90
C ASN A 129 23.56 13.96 0.35
N ASN A 130 22.26 13.90 0.49
CA ASN A 130 21.57 13.28 1.63
C ASN A 130 20.96 11.90 1.29
N ASN A 131 21.34 11.27 0.18
CA ASN A 131 20.79 9.99 -0.28
C ASN A 131 19.25 9.97 -0.33
N CYS A 132 18.63 11.11 -0.58
CA CYS A 132 17.20 11.29 -0.64
C CYS A 132 16.69 11.02 -2.06
N SER A 133 15.70 10.16 -2.20
CA SER A 133 15.05 9.92 -3.50
C SER A 133 14.02 10.98 -3.83
N ILE A 134 13.51 10.98 -5.07
CA ILE A 134 12.44 11.89 -5.48
C ILE A 134 11.24 11.09 -5.94
N ARG A 135 10.03 11.58 -5.63
CA ARG A 135 8.81 11.14 -6.26
C ARG A 135 8.21 12.27 -7.08
N ILE A 136 8.18 12.09 -8.39
CA ILE A 136 7.40 12.93 -9.31
C ILE A 136 5.92 12.64 -9.08
N GLY A 137 5.13 13.67 -8.75
CA GLY A 137 3.72 13.51 -8.38
C GLY A 137 2.78 14.26 -9.32
N VAL A 138 2.50 13.72 -10.49
CA VAL A 138 1.51 14.28 -11.43
C VAL A 138 0.10 13.94 -10.96
N ASN A 139 -0.77 14.94 -10.92
CA ASN A 139 -2.19 14.77 -10.61
C ASN A 139 -3.04 15.47 -11.67
N ALA A 140 -4.15 14.86 -12.06
CA ALA A 140 -5.07 15.41 -13.06
C ALA A 140 -5.60 16.82 -12.67
N GLY A 141 -5.85 17.04 -11.38
CA GLY A 141 -6.33 18.34 -10.87
C GLY A 141 -5.28 19.46 -10.79
N SER A 142 -4.01 19.19 -11.11
CA SER A 142 -2.91 20.16 -11.02
C SER A 142 -1.90 20.03 -12.17
N LEU A 143 -2.39 19.72 -13.37
CA LEU A 143 -1.59 19.73 -14.59
C LEU A 143 -1.11 21.14 -14.92
N GLU A 144 0.04 21.22 -15.60
CA GLU A 144 0.61 22.45 -16.12
C GLU A 144 -0.35 23.14 -17.12
N LYS A 145 -0.42 24.46 -17.06
CA LYS A 145 -1.37 25.25 -17.86
C LYS A 145 -1.21 25.02 -19.38
N ASP A 146 0.02 24.98 -19.87
CA ASP A 146 0.32 24.75 -21.29
C ASP A 146 -0.11 23.36 -21.75
N ILE A 147 -0.01 22.35 -20.90
CA ILE A 147 -0.52 21.00 -21.19
C ILE A 147 -2.05 21.01 -21.22
N LEU A 148 -2.71 21.70 -20.28
CA LEU A 148 -4.16 21.83 -20.28
C LEU A 148 -4.67 22.65 -21.48
N GLU A 149 -3.92 23.67 -21.94
CA GLU A 149 -4.25 24.41 -23.14
C GLU A 149 -4.15 23.56 -24.40
N GLU A 150 -3.20 22.65 -24.46
CA GLU A 150 -3.01 21.72 -25.59
C GLU A 150 -4.09 20.63 -25.65
N PHE A 151 -4.36 19.97 -24.53
CA PHE A 151 -5.27 18.83 -24.47
C PHE A 151 -6.72 19.19 -24.13
N LYS A 152 -6.99 20.43 -23.71
CA LYS A 152 -8.29 20.98 -23.30
C LYS A 152 -8.85 20.43 -21.99
N GLU A 153 -8.51 19.20 -21.64
CA GLU A 153 -8.95 18.51 -20.43
C GLU A 153 -7.87 17.53 -19.91
N PRO A 154 -7.90 17.12 -18.64
CA PRO A 154 -7.07 16.04 -18.16
C PRO A 154 -7.42 14.73 -18.87
N CYS A 155 -6.49 14.20 -19.64
CA CYS A 155 -6.58 12.91 -20.34
C CYS A 155 -5.32 12.08 -20.07
N PRO A 156 -5.29 10.77 -20.40
CA PRO A 156 -4.13 9.91 -20.18
C PRO A 156 -2.85 10.48 -20.81
N GLU A 157 -2.96 10.99 -22.04
CA GLU A 157 -1.85 11.57 -22.81
C GLU A 157 -1.28 12.83 -22.14
N ALA A 158 -2.14 13.69 -21.58
CA ALA A 158 -1.74 14.89 -20.85
C ALA A 158 -0.95 14.53 -19.56
N LEU A 159 -1.44 13.54 -18.81
CA LEU A 159 -0.76 13.05 -17.60
C LEU A 159 0.60 12.41 -17.93
N VAL A 160 0.66 11.62 -19.00
CA VAL A 160 1.91 10.99 -19.46
C VAL A 160 2.89 12.06 -19.96
N LYS A 161 2.44 13.06 -20.72
CA LYS A 161 3.28 14.17 -21.19
C LYS A 161 3.87 14.96 -20.03
N SER A 162 3.07 15.28 -19.02
CA SER A 162 3.54 15.94 -17.79
C SER A 162 4.58 15.07 -17.06
N ALA A 163 4.33 13.77 -16.91
CA ALA A 163 5.28 12.86 -16.29
C ALA A 163 6.60 12.79 -17.04
N LEU A 164 6.58 12.62 -18.36
CA LEU A 164 7.79 12.56 -19.21
C LEU A 164 8.58 13.87 -19.16
N ARG A 165 7.92 15.04 -19.19
CA ARG A 165 8.58 16.33 -19.01
C ARG A 165 9.39 16.39 -17.72
N ASN A 166 8.78 15.99 -16.61
CA ASN A 166 9.44 15.99 -15.30
C ASN A 166 10.54 14.93 -15.19
N ILE A 167 10.39 13.78 -15.84
CA ILE A 167 11.43 12.74 -15.94
C ILE A 167 12.65 13.29 -16.67
N ASN A 168 12.47 13.90 -17.84
CA ASN A 168 13.56 14.46 -18.64
C ASN A 168 14.37 15.48 -17.83
N ILE A 169 13.72 16.34 -17.05
CA ILE A 169 14.41 17.30 -16.18
C ILE A 169 15.38 16.60 -15.21
N LEU A 170 14.96 15.47 -14.62
CA LEU A 170 15.81 14.72 -13.68
C LEU A 170 16.92 13.95 -14.40
N GLU A 171 16.62 13.35 -15.56
CA GLU A 171 17.61 12.62 -16.38
C GLU A 171 18.68 13.55 -16.93
N ASP A 172 18.32 14.73 -17.43
CA ASP A 172 19.25 15.75 -17.92
C ASP A 172 20.25 16.23 -16.84
N LYS A 173 19.84 16.17 -15.56
CA LYS A 173 20.68 16.47 -14.40
C LYS A 173 21.35 15.21 -13.81
N ASN A 174 21.26 14.07 -14.50
CA ASN A 174 21.81 12.78 -14.05
C ASN A 174 21.37 12.38 -12.64
N PHE A 175 20.08 12.62 -12.33
CA PHE A 175 19.43 12.19 -11.09
C PHE A 175 18.46 11.04 -11.41
N LEU A 176 18.84 9.80 -11.07
CA LEU A 176 18.11 8.59 -11.46
C LEU A 176 17.41 7.90 -10.28
N ASN A 177 17.59 8.39 -9.05
CA ASN A 177 16.98 7.84 -7.84
C ASN A 177 15.57 8.40 -7.64
N PHE A 178 14.63 8.09 -8.53
CA PHE A 178 13.27 8.59 -8.45
C PHE A 178 12.20 7.58 -8.88
N LYS A 179 10.97 7.83 -8.44
CA LYS A 179 9.74 7.13 -8.82
C LYS A 179 8.66 8.10 -9.27
N ILE A 180 7.64 7.60 -9.97
CA ILE A 180 6.62 8.44 -10.59
C ILE A 180 5.22 8.03 -10.12
N SER A 181 4.34 9.00 -10.00
CA SER A 181 2.90 8.78 -9.88
C SER A 181 2.13 9.67 -10.85
N VAL A 182 1.12 9.11 -11.52
CA VAL A 182 0.15 9.82 -12.37
C VAL A 182 -1.25 9.48 -11.85
N LYS A 183 -1.86 10.40 -11.11
CA LYS A 183 -3.07 10.14 -10.34
C LYS A 183 -4.25 10.99 -10.78
N SER A 184 -5.44 10.41 -10.66
CA SER A 184 -6.72 11.08 -10.79
C SER A 184 -7.70 10.55 -9.74
N SER A 185 -8.77 11.27 -9.47
CA SER A 185 -9.96 10.78 -8.76
C SER A 185 -10.84 9.89 -9.64
N ASP A 186 -10.68 9.99 -10.96
CA ASP A 186 -11.28 9.10 -11.95
C ASP A 186 -10.44 7.83 -12.09
N VAL A 187 -11.08 6.68 -11.85
CA VAL A 187 -10.43 5.36 -11.88
C VAL A 187 -9.98 4.99 -13.29
N PHE A 188 -10.81 5.28 -14.31
CA PHE A 188 -10.50 4.96 -15.71
C PHE A 188 -9.33 5.78 -16.21
N LEU A 189 -9.33 7.09 -15.94
CA LEU A 189 -8.24 7.99 -16.29
C LEU A 189 -6.92 7.54 -15.65
N SER A 190 -6.95 7.22 -14.35
CA SER A 190 -5.76 6.74 -13.64
C SER A 190 -5.22 5.45 -14.26
N ILE A 191 -6.08 4.44 -14.48
CA ILE A 191 -5.67 3.15 -15.08
C ILE A 191 -5.06 3.38 -16.48
N ALA A 192 -5.73 4.16 -17.32
CA ALA A 192 -5.26 4.43 -18.68
C ALA A 192 -3.91 5.14 -18.68
N ALA A 193 -3.73 6.18 -17.84
CA ALA A 193 -2.48 6.93 -17.74
C ALA A 193 -1.32 6.04 -17.25
N TYR A 194 -1.51 5.22 -16.21
CA TYR A 194 -0.48 4.30 -15.74
C TYR A 194 -0.13 3.23 -16.78
N ARG A 195 -1.12 2.67 -17.48
CA ARG A 195 -0.89 1.71 -18.57
C ARG A 195 -0.09 2.30 -19.71
N GLN A 196 -0.38 3.54 -20.11
CA GLN A 196 0.41 4.24 -21.15
C GLN A 196 1.83 4.53 -20.66
N LEU A 197 1.97 5.13 -19.47
CA LEU A 197 3.28 5.48 -18.90
C LEU A 197 4.18 4.25 -18.71
N SER A 198 3.61 3.15 -18.23
CA SER A 198 4.35 1.91 -17.97
C SER A 198 5.03 1.29 -19.22
N LYS A 199 4.55 1.64 -20.43
CA LYS A 199 5.12 1.14 -21.69
C LYS A 199 6.33 1.95 -22.16
N VAL A 200 6.48 3.18 -21.68
CA VAL A 200 7.49 4.13 -22.20
C VAL A 200 8.60 4.46 -21.18
N ILE A 201 8.48 4.00 -19.94
CA ILE A 201 9.51 4.19 -18.90
C ILE A 201 9.79 2.87 -18.19
N ASP A 202 10.97 2.78 -17.54
CA ASP A 202 11.38 1.66 -16.69
C ASP A 202 11.57 2.05 -15.21
N TYR A 203 11.19 3.27 -14.83
CA TYR A 203 11.19 3.72 -13.44
C TYR A 203 10.04 3.14 -12.62
N PRO A 204 10.22 3.02 -11.29
CA PRO A 204 9.16 2.51 -10.40
C PRO A 204 7.94 3.43 -10.39
N LEU A 205 6.77 2.81 -10.31
CA LEU A 205 5.48 3.49 -10.28
C LEU A 205 4.84 3.43 -8.89
N HIS A 206 4.43 4.60 -8.39
CA HIS A 206 3.69 4.74 -7.15
C HIS A 206 2.20 4.89 -7.46
N LEU A 207 1.44 3.82 -7.28
CA LEU A 207 0.02 3.77 -7.59
C LEU A 207 -0.85 4.42 -6.51
N GLY A 208 -1.99 4.91 -6.90
CA GLY A 208 -3.06 5.38 -6.01
C GLY A 208 -4.13 6.13 -6.77
N ILE A 209 -5.36 6.02 -6.29
CA ILE A 209 -6.46 6.88 -6.70
C ILE A 209 -6.49 8.04 -5.71
N THR A 210 -6.44 9.28 -6.20
CA THR A 210 -6.50 10.46 -5.34
C THR A 210 -7.95 10.81 -5.03
N GLU A 211 -8.20 11.41 -3.85
CA GLU A 211 -9.54 11.88 -3.46
C GLU A 211 -10.61 10.79 -3.63
N ALA A 212 -10.29 9.56 -3.21
CA ALA A 212 -11.15 8.42 -3.47
C ALA A 212 -12.46 8.44 -2.67
N GLY A 213 -12.50 9.17 -1.53
CA GLY A 213 -13.71 9.39 -0.74
C GLY A 213 -13.69 8.68 0.62
N SER A 214 -14.88 8.43 1.18
CA SER A 214 -15.05 7.77 2.47
C SER A 214 -14.52 6.33 2.47
N PHE A 215 -14.48 5.71 3.66
CA PHE A 215 -13.97 4.34 3.84
C PHE A 215 -14.52 3.36 2.80
N VAL A 216 -15.84 3.24 2.63
CA VAL A 216 -16.43 2.29 1.69
C VAL A 216 -16.14 2.68 0.24
N SER A 217 -16.49 3.91 -0.17
CA SER A 217 -16.32 4.36 -1.55
C SER A 217 -14.85 4.40 -1.97
N GLY A 218 -13.97 4.90 -1.10
CA GLY A 218 -12.56 4.99 -1.35
C GLY A 218 -11.88 3.63 -1.43
N SER A 219 -12.28 2.67 -0.59
CA SER A 219 -11.79 1.30 -0.64
C SER A 219 -12.16 0.61 -1.95
N ILE A 220 -13.42 0.78 -2.39
CA ILE A 220 -13.88 0.19 -3.66
C ILE A 220 -13.12 0.79 -4.85
N LYS A 221 -13.05 2.13 -4.96
CA LYS A 221 -12.33 2.80 -6.05
C LYS A 221 -10.85 2.40 -6.09
N SER A 222 -10.20 2.37 -4.91
CA SER A 222 -8.81 1.98 -4.80
C SER A 222 -8.60 0.52 -5.18
N SER A 223 -9.48 -0.39 -4.74
CA SER A 223 -9.39 -1.81 -5.08
C SER A 223 -9.55 -2.05 -6.58
N ILE A 224 -10.48 -1.35 -7.24
CA ILE A 224 -10.65 -1.43 -8.68
C ILE A 224 -9.42 -0.88 -9.41
N GLY A 225 -8.99 0.35 -9.07
CA GLY A 225 -7.90 1.03 -9.76
C GLY A 225 -6.56 0.34 -9.58
N LEU A 226 -6.18 0.09 -8.32
CA LEU A 226 -4.90 -0.56 -8.01
C LEU A 226 -4.93 -2.04 -8.40
N GLY A 227 -6.05 -2.75 -8.13
CA GLY A 227 -6.21 -4.16 -8.48
C GLY A 227 -6.02 -4.40 -9.97
N SER A 228 -6.65 -3.58 -10.83
CA SER A 228 -6.47 -3.68 -12.28
C SER A 228 -5.01 -3.51 -12.71
N LEU A 229 -4.31 -2.49 -12.18
CA LEU A 229 -2.92 -2.23 -12.53
C LEU A 229 -1.97 -3.30 -11.99
N LEU A 230 -2.17 -3.73 -10.74
CA LEU A 230 -1.36 -4.76 -10.11
C LEU A 230 -1.49 -6.11 -10.83
N MET A 231 -2.70 -6.47 -11.30
CA MET A 231 -2.91 -7.68 -12.12
C MET A 231 -2.21 -7.60 -13.48
N ASP A 232 -2.04 -6.39 -14.03
CA ASP A 232 -1.22 -6.16 -15.23
C ASP A 232 0.29 -6.18 -14.94
N GLY A 233 0.69 -6.41 -13.68
CA GLY A 233 2.08 -6.36 -13.23
C GLY A 233 2.65 -4.94 -13.07
N ILE A 234 1.80 -3.92 -13.07
CA ILE A 234 2.16 -2.50 -12.96
C ILE A 234 2.05 -2.05 -11.50
N GLY A 235 3.13 -1.48 -10.96
CA GLY A 235 3.17 -0.88 -9.62
C GLY A 235 4.25 -1.47 -8.72
N ASP A 236 4.96 -0.57 -8.04
CA ASP A 236 6.08 -0.90 -7.16
C ASP A 236 5.88 -0.38 -5.73
N THR A 237 5.00 0.59 -5.57
CA THR A 237 4.54 1.09 -4.28
C THR A 237 3.12 1.62 -4.40
N ILE A 238 2.32 1.50 -3.35
CA ILE A 238 0.91 1.89 -3.36
C ILE A 238 0.57 2.84 -2.21
N ARG A 239 -0.43 3.71 -2.43
CA ARG A 239 -1.09 4.46 -1.37
C ARG A 239 -2.59 4.52 -1.60
N ILE A 240 -3.34 4.10 -0.61
CA ILE A 240 -4.79 4.29 -0.54
C ILE A 240 -5.06 5.72 -0.02
N SER A 241 -6.07 6.38 -0.52
CA SER A 241 -6.50 7.72 -0.06
C SER A 241 -7.94 7.64 0.45
N LEU A 242 -8.12 7.80 1.75
CA LEU A 242 -9.43 7.77 2.40
C LEU A 242 -9.67 9.06 3.19
N SER A 243 -10.93 9.49 3.25
CA SER A 243 -11.38 10.47 4.23
C SER A 243 -11.68 9.76 5.56
N ASP A 244 -10.61 9.17 6.17
CA ASP A 244 -10.67 8.34 7.37
C ASP A 244 -9.31 8.34 8.09
N ASN A 245 -9.18 7.55 9.17
CA ASN A 245 -7.91 7.37 9.86
C ASN A 245 -6.86 6.75 8.91
N PRO A 246 -5.63 7.30 8.85
CA PRO A 246 -4.56 6.80 7.98
C PRO A 246 -4.20 5.31 8.16
N THR A 247 -4.43 4.73 9.34
CA THR A 247 -4.25 3.29 9.57
C THR A 247 -5.18 2.43 8.71
N GLN A 248 -6.39 2.92 8.41
CA GLN A 248 -7.32 2.23 7.52
C GLN A 248 -6.80 2.19 6.07
N GLU A 249 -6.09 3.22 5.62
CA GLU A 249 -5.41 3.21 4.31
C GLU A 249 -4.42 2.05 4.22
N VAL A 250 -3.66 1.80 5.29
CA VAL A 250 -2.67 0.72 5.35
C VAL A 250 -3.34 -0.65 5.32
N LYS A 251 -4.41 -0.83 6.12
CA LYS A 251 -5.20 -2.07 6.13
C LYS A 251 -5.69 -2.42 4.73
N ILE A 252 -6.37 -1.50 4.07
CA ILE A 252 -6.89 -1.72 2.72
C ILE A 252 -5.76 -1.97 1.72
N GLY A 253 -4.65 -1.24 1.80
CA GLY A 253 -3.48 -1.48 0.95
C GLY A 253 -2.92 -2.89 1.09
N ASN A 254 -2.74 -3.36 2.32
CA ASN A 254 -2.28 -4.72 2.61
C ASN A 254 -3.30 -5.78 2.16
N GLU A 255 -4.61 -5.55 2.34
CA GLU A 255 -5.66 -6.47 1.88
C GLU A 255 -5.71 -6.60 0.36
N ILE A 256 -5.51 -5.50 -0.39
CA ILE A 256 -5.39 -5.56 -1.86
C ILE A 256 -4.20 -6.44 -2.27
N LEU A 257 -3.03 -6.20 -1.70
CA LEU A 257 -1.83 -6.97 -2.01
C LEU A 257 -1.96 -8.44 -1.61
N LYS A 258 -2.55 -8.72 -0.45
CA LYS A 258 -2.83 -10.08 0.06
C LYS A 258 -3.84 -10.81 -0.83
N SER A 259 -4.89 -10.14 -1.29
CA SER A 259 -5.89 -10.71 -2.20
C SER A 259 -5.28 -11.16 -3.53
N LEU A 260 -4.28 -10.41 -4.02
CA LEU A 260 -3.55 -10.70 -5.26
C LEU A 260 -2.31 -11.61 -5.06
N ASN A 261 -2.05 -12.09 -3.85
CA ASN A 261 -0.85 -12.85 -3.47
C ASN A 261 0.49 -12.13 -3.81
N LEU A 262 0.46 -10.80 -3.89
CA LEU A 262 1.66 -9.97 -4.14
C LEU A 262 2.44 -9.67 -2.86
N ARG A 263 1.78 -9.73 -1.73
CA ARG A 263 2.36 -9.62 -0.40
C ARG A 263 1.52 -10.43 0.57
N ASN A 264 2.14 -11.35 1.27
CA ASN A 264 1.48 -12.14 2.28
C ASN A 264 1.93 -11.66 3.66
N ARG A 265 0.99 -11.14 4.45
CA ARG A 265 1.22 -10.74 5.83
C ARG A 265 -0.04 -11.03 6.62
N GLY A 266 0.13 -11.73 7.75
CA GLY A 266 -0.96 -12.04 8.64
C GLY A 266 -1.90 -13.13 8.14
N VAL A 267 -2.97 -13.36 8.89
CA VAL A 267 -3.94 -14.39 8.60
C VAL A 267 -4.88 -13.94 7.47
N LYS A 268 -5.00 -14.79 6.45
CA LYS A 268 -5.97 -14.62 5.36
C LYS A 268 -7.20 -15.45 5.66
N ILE A 269 -8.28 -14.81 6.09
CA ILE A 269 -9.53 -15.50 6.40
C ILE A 269 -10.38 -15.64 5.14
N ILE A 270 -10.83 -16.86 4.88
CA ILE A 270 -11.79 -17.24 3.84
C ILE A 270 -13.06 -17.68 4.56
N SER A 271 -14.17 -16.95 4.37
CA SER A 271 -15.41 -17.24 5.07
C SER A 271 -16.59 -17.28 4.13
N CYS A 272 -17.59 -18.10 4.46
CA CYS A 272 -18.84 -18.09 3.73
C CYS A 272 -19.74 -16.93 4.21
N PRO A 273 -20.65 -16.41 3.34
CA PRO A 273 -21.53 -15.30 3.69
C PRO A 273 -22.62 -15.67 4.69
N SER A 274 -22.60 -16.91 5.20
CA SER A 274 -23.63 -17.48 6.06
C SER A 274 -24.96 -17.73 5.32
N CYS A 275 -25.69 -18.75 5.72
CA CYS A 275 -27.04 -19.06 5.20
C CYS A 275 -27.77 -19.98 6.17
N ALA A 276 -29.02 -20.39 5.85
CA ALA A 276 -29.81 -21.29 6.68
C ALA A 276 -29.18 -22.66 6.98
N ARG A 277 -28.09 -23.05 6.29
CA ARG A 277 -27.36 -24.31 6.54
C ARG A 277 -26.25 -24.18 7.56
N GLN A 278 -25.99 -22.99 8.10
CA GLN A 278 -24.90 -22.80 9.06
C GLN A 278 -25.15 -23.57 10.36
N ALA A 279 -24.11 -24.22 10.88
CA ALA A 279 -24.13 -24.92 12.14
C ALA A 279 -23.63 -24.06 13.32
N PHE A 280 -23.01 -22.91 13.03
CA PHE A 280 -22.56 -21.91 14.00
C PHE A 280 -22.64 -20.50 13.40
N GLN A 281 -22.54 -19.48 14.24
CA GLN A 281 -22.63 -18.07 13.84
C GLN A 281 -21.32 -17.61 13.14
N VAL A 282 -21.24 -17.82 11.82
CA VAL A 282 -20.03 -17.55 11.03
C VAL A 282 -19.64 -16.07 11.09
N ILE A 283 -20.59 -15.15 10.95
CA ILE A 283 -20.33 -13.71 10.92
C ILE A 283 -19.65 -13.25 12.20
N ASP A 284 -20.21 -13.60 13.35
CA ASP A 284 -19.67 -13.20 14.65
C ASP A 284 -18.32 -13.88 14.92
N THR A 285 -18.22 -15.17 14.56
CA THR A 285 -16.96 -15.92 14.67
C THR A 285 -15.84 -15.28 13.89
N VAL A 286 -16.08 -14.89 12.63
CA VAL A 286 -15.08 -14.24 11.77
C VAL A 286 -14.66 -12.91 12.38
N LYS A 287 -15.59 -12.07 12.80
CA LYS A 287 -15.30 -10.76 13.40
C LYS A 287 -14.38 -10.89 14.64
N ILE A 288 -14.69 -11.84 15.52
CA ILE A 288 -13.87 -12.08 16.73
C ILE A 288 -12.48 -12.61 16.36
N LEU A 289 -12.40 -13.50 15.35
CA LEU A 289 -11.12 -14.05 14.90
C LEU A 289 -10.25 -12.99 14.22
N GLU A 290 -10.82 -12.10 13.42
CA GLU A 290 -10.10 -10.96 12.83
C GLU A 290 -9.46 -10.08 13.91
N GLU A 291 -10.19 -9.78 14.99
CA GLU A 291 -9.67 -9.00 16.12
C GLU A 291 -8.57 -9.77 16.88
N LYS A 292 -8.82 -11.04 17.24
CA LYS A 292 -7.89 -11.85 18.03
C LYS A 292 -6.60 -12.19 17.28
N LEU A 293 -6.66 -12.37 15.96
CA LEU A 293 -5.53 -12.76 15.12
C LEU A 293 -4.81 -11.57 14.47
N ALA A 294 -5.21 -10.34 14.73
CA ALA A 294 -4.62 -9.14 14.15
C ALA A 294 -3.11 -8.98 14.45
N HIS A 295 -2.66 -9.53 15.60
CA HIS A 295 -1.25 -9.47 16.01
C HIS A 295 -0.35 -10.43 15.21
N ILE A 296 -0.90 -11.49 14.60
CA ILE A 296 -0.15 -12.46 13.79
C ILE A 296 0.30 -11.81 12.50
N LYS A 297 1.60 -11.79 12.25
CA LYS A 297 2.21 -11.24 11.03
C LYS A 297 2.61 -12.32 10.03
N THR A 298 2.74 -13.55 10.49
CA THR A 298 3.09 -14.73 9.70
C THR A 298 1.97 -15.06 8.72
N PRO A 299 2.28 -15.33 7.43
CA PRO A 299 1.26 -15.69 6.44
C PRO A 299 0.61 -17.03 6.75
N ILE A 300 -0.67 -17.03 7.09
CA ILE A 300 -1.47 -18.25 7.34
C ILE A 300 -2.83 -18.09 6.66
N THR A 301 -3.31 -19.15 6.02
CA THR A 301 -4.65 -19.22 5.44
C THR A 301 -5.60 -19.94 6.38
N LEU A 302 -6.76 -19.33 6.64
CA LEU A 302 -7.78 -19.81 7.57
C LEU A 302 -9.15 -19.84 6.87
N SER A 303 -9.82 -20.98 6.81
CA SER A 303 -11.19 -21.08 6.29
C SER A 303 -12.21 -21.28 7.41
N ILE A 304 -13.29 -20.47 7.39
CA ILE A 304 -14.41 -20.49 8.34
C ILE A 304 -15.71 -20.68 7.58
N ILE A 305 -16.16 -21.91 7.46
CA ILE A 305 -17.32 -22.26 6.64
C ILE A 305 -18.39 -22.97 7.50
N GLY A 306 -19.57 -22.38 7.56
CA GLY A 306 -20.64 -22.78 8.46
C GLY A 306 -21.34 -24.09 8.12
N CYS A 307 -21.00 -24.80 7.03
CA CYS A 307 -21.68 -26.02 6.64
C CYS A 307 -20.77 -27.00 5.86
N VAL A 308 -21.19 -28.26 5.79
CA VAL A 308 -20.46 -29.33 5.09
C VAL A 308 -20.49 -29.24 3.56
N VAL A 309 -21.26 -28.34 2.97
CA VAL A 309 -21.39 -28.27 1.49
C VAL A 309 -20.12 -27.76 0.85
N ASN A 310 -19.63 -26.59 1.28
CA ASN A 310 -18.39 -26.02 0.78
C ASN A 310 -17.23 -26.18 1.78
N GLY A 311 -17.54 -26.44 3.04
CA GLY A 311 -16.57 -26.48 4.13
C GLY A 311 -15.36 -27.40 3.87
N PRO A 312 -15.56 -28.68 3.58
CA PRO A 312 -14.45 -29.61 3.35
C PRO A 312 -13.56 -29.19 2.19
N GLY A 313 -14.14 -28.69 1.09
CA GLY A 313 -13.39 -28.23 -0.08
C GLY A 313 -12.52 -27.00 0.22
N GLU A 314 -13.06 -26.01 0.91
CA GLU A 314 -12.30 -24.80 1.31
C GLU A 314 -11.24 -25.15 2.36
N ALA A 315 -11.58 -25.98 3.35
CA ALA A 315 -10.64 -26.40 4.38
C ALA A 315 -9.47 -27.21 3.85
N ALA A 316 -9.68 -28.02 2.81
CA ALA A 316 -8.62 -28.77 2.13
C ALA A 316 -7.59 -27.86 1.42
N MET A 317 -7.93 -26.59 1.20
CA MET A 317 -7.10 -25.61 0.48
C MET A 317 -6.41 -24.60 1.40
N THR A 318 -6.59 -24.71 2.72
CA THR A 318 -6.09 -23.78 3.72
C THR A 318 -5.21 -24.47 4.76
N ASP A 319 -4.37 -23.68 5.43
CA ASP A 319 -3.50 -24.18 6.51
C ASP A 319 -4.33 -24.67 7.69
N ILE A 320 -5.38 -23.91 8.03
CA ILE A 320 -6.34 -24.22 9.09
C ILE A 320 -7.74 -24.00 8.56
N GLY A 321 -8.66 -24.91 8.85
CA GLY A 321 -10.05 -24.78 8.45
C GLY A 321 -11.02 -25.27 9.52
N ILE A 322 -12.17 -24.57 9.67
CA ILE A 322 -13.29 -25.03 10.47
C ILE A 322 -14.54 -25.16 9.61
N THR A 323 -15.20 -26.29 9.69
CA THR A 323 -16.43 -26.54 8.94
C THR A 323 -17.55 -26.96 9.86
N GLY A 324 -18.74 -26.36 9.66
CA GLY A 324 -19.92 -26.73 10.43
C GLY A 324 -20.38 -28.15 10.11
N GLY A 325 -20.52 -29.01 11.14
CA GLY A 325 -20.95 -30.41 11.01
C GLY A 325 -22.36 -30.72 11.50
N GLY A 326 -23.04 -29.72 12.11
CA GLY A 326 -24.37 -29.88 12.70
C GLY A 326 -24.37 -30.48 14.12
N LYS A 327 -25.47 -30.33 14.83
CA LYS A 327 -25.65 -30.78 16.23
C LYS A 327 -24.57 -30.29 17.20
N GLY A 328 -24.07 -29.03 16.99
CA GLY A 328 -23.04 -28.43 17.84
C GLY A 328 -21.63 -28.97 17.65
N ASN A 329 -21.41 -29.91 16.71
CA ASN A 329 -20.08 -30.43 16.38
C ASN A 329 -19.59 -29.86 15.05
N ASN A 330 -18.35 -29.40 15.02
CA ASN A 330 -17.71 -28.82 13.85
C ASN A 330 -16.42 -29.59 13.60
N MET A 331 -15.92 -29.59 12.37
CA MET A 331 -14.71 -30.33 12.02
C MET A 331 -13.55 -29.34 11.79
N LEU A 332 -12.48 -29.51 12.55
CA LEU A 332 -11.22 -28.83 12.36
C LEU A 332 -10.38 -29.56 11.30
N TYR A 333 -9.75 -28.79 10.44
CA TYR A 333 -8.79 -29.26 9.44
C TYR A 333 -7.45 -28.57 9.69
N LEU A 334 -6.36 -29.33 9.62
CA LEU A 334 -5.00 -28.83 9.69
C LEU A 334 -4.26 -29.25 8.43
N SER A 335 -3.67 -28.30 7.72
CA SER A 335 -2.97 -28.51 6.45
C SER A 335 -3.79 -29.33 5.43
N GLY A 336 -5.09 -29.02 5.35
CA GLY A 336 -6.03 -29.66 4.43
C GLY A 336 -6.58 -31.01 4.88
N VAL A 337 -6.14 -31.55 6.02
CA VAL A 337 -6.55 -32.88 6.52
C VAL A 337 -7.49 -32.72 7.71
N GLN A 338 -8.54 -33.55 7.77
CA GLN A 338 -9.42 -33.60 8.94
C GLN A 338 -8.62 -33.99 10.18
N ASN A 339 -8.79 -33.23 11.25
CA ASN A 339 -8.08 -33.45 12.50
C ASN A 339 -9.02 -33.92 13.62
N GLU A 340 -9.85 -33.03 14.15
CA GLU A 340 -10.73 -33.34 15.28
C GLU A 340 -12.07 -32.61 15.21
N LYS A 341 -13.03 -33.10 16.01
CA LYS A 341 -14.31 -32.43 16.21
C LYS A 341 -14.19 -31.36 17.30
N VAL A 342 -14.73 -30.19 17.00
CA VAL A 342 -14.71 -29.04 17.90
C VAL A 342 -16.14 -28.62 18.23
N LEU A 343 -16.46 -28.42 19.51
CA LEU A 343 -17.74 -27.88 19.93
C LEU A 343 -17.87 -26.42 19.50
N THR A 344 -19.12 -25.98 19.25
CA THR A 344 -19.38 -24.61 18.77
C THR A 344 -18.79 -23.56 19.68
N ASP A 345 -18.89 -23.73 20.99
CA ASP A 345 -18.41 -22.78 22.00
C ASP A 345 -16.87 -22.70 22.07
N ASP A 346 -16.18 -23.75 21.60
CA ASP A 346 -14.73 -23.86 21.62
C ASP A 346 -14.07 -23.40 20.32
N ILE A 347 -14.82 -23.12 19.26
CA ILE A 347 -14.27 -22.79 17.93
C ILE A 347 -13.23 -21.69 18.01
N ILE A 348 -13.57 -20.56 18.65
CA ILE A 348 -12.69 -19.38 18.68
C ILE A 348 -11.36 -19.71 19.37
N ASN A 349 -11.43 -20.30 20.56
CA ASN A 349 -10.22 -20.61 21.34
C ASN A 349 -9.35 -21.63 20.61
N LYS A 350 -9.98 -22.66 20.03
CA LYS A 350 -9.26 -23.71 19.29
C LYS A 350 -8.57 -23.15 18.04
N VAL A 351 -9.29 -22.36 17.24
CA VAL A 351 -8.72 -21.75 16.03
C VAL A 351 -7.58 -20.79 16.37
N VAL A 352 -7.73 -19.93 17.38
CA VAL A 352 -6.66 -19.02 17.82
C VAL A 352 -5.42 -19.82 18.22
N SER A 353 -5.57 -20.85 19.07
CA SER A 353 -4.45 -21.70 19.52
C SER A 353 -3.73 -22.38 18.35
N GLU A 354 -4.47 -22.92 17.37
CA GLU A 354 -3.84 -23.57 16.20
C GLU A 354 -3.15 -22.57 15.28
N VAL A 355 -3.70 -21.36 15.11
CA VAL A 355 -3.07 -20.30 14.32
C VAL A 355 -1.78 -19.81 14.98
N GLU A 356 -1.78 -19.57 16.30
CA GLU A 356 -0.60 -19.16 17.06
C GLU A 356 0.49 -20.25 17.03
N LYS A 357 0.11 -21.50 17.20
CA LYS A 357 1.01 -22.62 17.07
C LYS A 357 1.65 -22.69 15.67
N LYS A 358 0.83 -22.57 14.62
CA LYS A 358 1.29 -22.57 13.23
C LYS A 358 2.20 -21.39 12.93
N ALA A 359 1.89 -20.21 13.47
CA ALA A 359 2.76 -19.04 13.33
C ALA A 359 4.13 -19.29 13.94
N SER A 360 4.19 -19.83 15.18
CA SER A 360 5.44 -20.17 15.85
C SER A 360 6.26 -21.23 15.11
N GLU A 361 5.59 -22.22 14.48
CA GLU A 361 6.27 -23.25 13.67
C GLU A 361 6.91 -22.69 12.40
N LEU A 362 6.33 -21.63 11.81
CA LEU A 362 6.81 -20.99 10.58
C LEU A 362 7.87 -19.90 10.83
N GLU A 363 8.00 -19.42 12.07
CA GLU A 363 8.99 -18.43 12.47
C GLU A 363 10.31 -19.05 12.94
N ASN A 364 10.30 -20.34 13.29
CA ASN A 364 11.48 -21.14 13.64
C ASN A 364 12.07 -21.83 12.40
#